data_f4d8d38c0b423273ef1bf3f145f00f1b
#
_entry.id   f4d8d38c0b423273ef1bf3f145f00f1b
#
_cell.length_a   1.000
_cell.length_b   1.000
_cell.length_c   1.000
_cell.angle_alpha   90.00
_cell.angle_beta   90.00
_cell.angle_gamma   90.00
#
_symmetry.space_group_name_H-M   'P 1'
#
loop_
_entity.id
_entity.type
_entity.pdbx_description
1 polymer ?
#
loop_
_entity_poly.entity_id
_entity_poly.type
_entity_poly.pdbx_seq_one_letter_code
_entity_poly.pdbx_strand_id
1 'polypeptide(L)'
;MKAILIFLAGLLFPITFLFGQSAIQKYAGTAMPYPFIKNLSVLNHDGMVPFYINHLGRHGARFPTSGRALEKVRNVLILAEQEKRLTVKGQELLATVLRLSEAFEGQWGELSAVGEQEQKGIAERMLLRYPEIFVDSARIEAIASYIPRCISSMDAFLSGMEKQDSSLVIKKSAGKQYNPLLRFFDLNKPYVYYKEKGDWISLYESFVQDKIVFTPVMKRIFLTSGQETEQEKREFVMALFSIAAKIGRAHV
;
A
#
# COMPACT_ATOMS: atom_id res chain seq x y z
N MET A 1 16.95 -40.79 -34.60
CA MET A 1 17.63 -40.18 -33.48
C MET A 1 17.76 -38.66 -33.68
N LYS A 2 16.70 -37.90 -33.45
CA LYS A 2 16.73 -36.41 -33.38
C LYS A 2 15.42 -35.97 -32.70
N ALA A 3 15.38 -36.05 -31.41
CA ALA A 3 14.31 -35.44 -30.60
C ALA A 3 14.64 -35.59 -29.10
N ILE A 4 15.64 -34.85 -28.60
CA ILE A 4 15.85 -34.56 -27.16
C ILE A 4 16.84 -33.41 -27.13
N LEU A 5 16.38 -32.16 -27.37
CA LEU A 5 17.18 -30.95 -27.04
C LEU A 5 16.36 -29.65 -26.98
N ILE A 6 15.08 -29.72 -26.60
CA ILE A 6 14.25 -28.49 -26.45
C ILE A 6 13.53 -28.45 -25.08
N PHE A 7 14.13 -28.94 -24.01
CA PHE A 7 13.45 -28.91 -22.71
C PHE A 7 14.29 -28.36 -21.54
N LEU A 8 15.37 -27.62 -21.82
CA LEU A 8 16.22 -27.06 -20.75
C LEU A 8 16.36 -25.53 -20.74
N ALA A 9 15.61 -24.81 -21.58
CA ALA A 9 15.68 -23.33 -21.61
C ALA A 9 14.55 -22.64 -20.80
N GLY A 10 13.65 -23.38 -20.17
CA GLY A 10 12.47 -22.85 -19.47
C GLY A 10 12.61 -22.66 -17.96
N LEU A 11 13.78 -22.92 -17.35
CA LEU A 11 13.91 -22.97 -15.87
C LEU A 11 14.86 -21.94 -15.26
N LEU A 12 15.25 -20.91 -16.01
CA LEU A 12 16.18 -19.87 -15.50
C LEU A 12 15.56 -18.47 -15.38
N PHE A 13 14.23 -18.38 -15.32
CA PHE A 13 13.53 -17.12 -15.06
C PHE A 13 12.58 -17.32 -13.88
N PRO A 14 13.01 -17.14 -12.64
CA PRO A 14 12.51 -16.06 -11.80
C PRO A 14 13.34 -15.72 -10.53
N ILE A 15 14.68 -15.86 -10.54
CA ILE A 15 15.44 -15.62 -9.29
C ILE A 15 15.79 -14.13 -9.07
N THR A 16 15.74 -13.30 -10.11
CA THR A 16 16.12 -11.88 -9.99
C THR A 16 15.01 -10.96 -9.46
N PHE A 17 13.77 -11.43 -9.39
CA PHE A 17 12.65 -10.62 -8.88
C PHE A 17 12.56 -10.57 -7.34
N LEU A 18 13.12 -11.54 -6.63
CA LEU A 18 13.02 -11.59 -5.16
C LEU A 18 13.95 -10.60 -4.43
N PHE A 19 15.07 -10.22 -5.03
CA PHE A 19 16.02 -9.31 -4.37
C PHE A 19 15.71 -7.82 -4.52
N GLY A 20 14.92 -7.43 -5.53
CA GLY A 20 14.51 -6.03 -5.74
C GLY A 20 13.44 -5.55 -4.75
N GLN A 21 12.57 -6.43 -4.30
CA GLN A 21 11.47 -6.07 -3.39
C GLN A 21 11.95 -5.73 -1.97
N SER A 22 13.00 -6.36 -1.47
CA SER A 22 13.49 -6.14 -0.10
C SER A 22 14.09 -4.74 0.11
N ALA A 23 14.74 -4.16 -0.89
CA ALA A 23 15.35 -2.83 -0.80
C ALA A 23 14.29 -1.71 -0.82
N ILE A 24 13.26 -1.84 -1.66
CA ILE A 24 12.16 -0.84 -1.75
C ILE A 24 11.29 -0.89 -0.49
N GLN A 25 11.02 -2.07 0.05
CA GLN A 25 10.22 -2.24 1.26
C GLN A 25 10.84 -1.52 2.46
N LYS A 26 12.16 -1.55 2.62
CA LYS A 26 12.88 -0.86 3.70
C LYS A 26 12.57 0.65 3.76
N TYR A 27 12.29 1.27 2.62
CA TYR A 27 12.06 2.71 2.49
C TYR A 27 10.60 3.09 2.25
N ALA A 28 9.70 2.10 2.20
CA ALA A 28 8.29 2.33 1.91
C ALA A 28 7.51 2.98 3.08
N GLY A 29 8.06 3.01 4.30
CA GLY A 29 7.41 3.59 5.47
C GLY A 29 6.02 2.99 5.70
N THR A 30 5.01 3.85 5.86
CA THR A 30 3.60 3.42 6.04
C THR A 30 2.99 2.78 4.79
N ALA A 31 3.73 2.76 3.67
CA ALA A 31 3.33 2.06 2.44
C ALA A 31 3.82 0.61 2.39
N MET A 32 4.57 0.14 3.37
CA MET A 32 4.96 -1.27 3.46
C MET A 32 3.73 -2.17 3.64
N PRO A 33 3.62 -3.28 2.87
CA PRO A 33 2.58 -4.27 3.09
C PRO A 33 2.67 -4.87 4.50
N TYR A 34 1.53 -5.28 5.05
CA TYR A 34 1.52 -5.97 6.34
C TYR A 34 2.22 -7.34 6.20
N PRO A 35 3.20 -7.67 7.07
CA PRO A 35 3.96 -8.90 6.91
C PRO A 35 3.09 -10.14 7.15
N PHE A 36 3.25 -11.15 6.29
CA PHE A 36 2.68 -12.48 6.53
C PHE A 36 3.54 -13.21 7.57
N ILE A 37 3.09 -13.22 8.80
CA ILE A 37 3.76 -13.93 9.89
C ILE A 37 3.27 -15.39 9.89
N LYS A 38 4.14 -16.33 9.52
CA LYS A 38 3.81 -17.76 9.44
C LYS A 38 3.85 -18.46 10.81
N ASN A 39 4.74 -18.04 11.69
CA ASN A 39 4.92 -18.68 13.00
C ASN A 39 4.39 -17.77 14.09
N LEU A 40 3.25 -18.16 14.66
CA LEU A 40 2.71 -17.55 15.87
C LEU A 40 3.12 -18.43 17.06
N SER A 41 3.94 -17.90 17.93
CA SER A 41 4.04 -18.48 19.26
C SER A 41 2.75 -18.20 20.03
N VAL A 42 2.21 -19.20 20.68
CA VAL A 42 1.15 -19.01 21.67
C VAL A 42 1.70 -18.07 22.74
N LEU A 43 0.96 -17.01 23.05
CA LEU A 43 1.37 -16.11 24.10
C LEU A 43 1.21 -16.84 25.45
N ASN A 44 2.27 -16.82 26.26
CA ASN A 44 2.15 -17.19 27.66
C ASN A 44 1.48 -16.02 28.39
N HIS A 45 0.31 -16.23 28.94
CA HIS A 45 -0.47 -15.21 29.64
C HIS A 45 -0.21 -15.16 31.15
N ASP A 46 0.86 -15.81 31.64
CA ASP A 46 1.26 -15.82 33.07
C ASP A 46 0.08 -16.12 34.04
N GLY A 47 -0.75 -17.09 33.67
CA GLY A 47 -1.94 -17.50 34.45
C GLY A 47 -3.18 -16.62 34.24
N MET A 48 -3.12 -15.57 33.43
CA MET A 48 -4.29 -14.77 33.05
C MET A 48 -5.00 -15.40 31.84
N VAL A 49 -6.34 -15.34 31.83
CA VAL A 49 -7.14 -15.82 30.70
C VAL A 49 -7.71 -14.61 29.96
N PRO A 50 -7.46 -14.45 28.67
CA PRO A 50 -8.07 -13.42 27.86
C PRO A 50 -9.60 -13.60 27.82
N PHE A 51 -10.37 -12.54 28.05
CA PHE A 51 -11.83 -12.59 28.02
C PHE A 51 -12.50 -11.61 27.06
N TYR A 52 -11.72 -10.65 26.49
CA TYR A 52 -12.22 -9.63 25.59
C TYR A 52 -11.13 -9.10 24.67
N ILE A 53 -11.46 -8.84 23.42
CA ILE A 53 -10.58 -8.15 22.45
C ILE A 53 -11.26 -6.88 21.94
N ASN A 54 -10.55 -5.76 22.02
CA ASN A 54 -10.88 -4.54 21.30
C ASN A 54 -9.82 -4.34 20.20
N HIS A 55 -10.25 -4.40 18.94
CA HIS A 55 -9.37 -4.27 17.78
C HIS A 55 -9.66 -3.00 17.00
N LEU A 56 -8.67 -2.11 16.88
CA LEU A 56 -8.70 -0.97 16.00
C LEU A 56 -7.79 -1.23 14.80
N GLY A 57 -8.38 -1.45 13.63
CA GLY A 57 -7.67 -1.72 12.39
C GLY A 57 -7.62 -0.51 11.46
N ARG A 58 -6.56 -0.43 10.64
CA ARG A 58 -6.52 0.40 9.45
C ARG A 58 -7.03 -0.42 8.26
N HIS A 59 -7.58 0.24 7.22
CA HIS A 59 -7.85 -0.45 5.96
C HIS A 59 -6.60 -1.15 5.42
N GLY A 60 -6.75 -2.27 4.74
CA GLY A 60 -5.69 -3.01 4.07
C GLY A 60 -5.01 -2.22 2.93
N ALA A 61 -4.06 -2.84 2.27
CA ALA A 61 -3.40 -2.28 1.10
C ALA A 61 -4.43 -1.88 0.04
N ARG A 62 -4.20 -0.76 -0.64
CA ARG A 62 -5.17 -0.17 -1.57
C ARG A 62 -4.50 0.51 -2.76
N PHE A 63 -5.25 0.71 -3.81
CA PHE A 63 -4.85 1.55 -4.92
C PHE A 63 -4.66 3.02 -4.49
N PRO A 64 -3.86 3.82 -5.23
CA PRO A 64 -3.74 5.26 -5.00
C PRO A 64 -5.12 5.94 -4.97
N THR A 65 -5.27 6.98 -4.16
CA THR A 65 -6.55 7.71 -4.07
C THR A 65 -6.83 8.63 -5.24
N SER A 66 -5.84 8.89 -6.10
CA SER A 66 -5.99 9.69 -7.32
C SER A 66 -4.88 9.38 -8.31
N GLY A 67 -5.12 9.65 -9.59
CA GLY A 67 -4.16 9.50 -10.69
C GLY A 67 -3.11 10.61 -10.79
N ARG A 68 -3.21 11.71 -10.03
CA ARG A 68 -2.41 12.92 -10.23
C ARG A 68 -0.90 12.69 -10.33
N ALA A 69 -0.33 11.87 -9.43
CA ALA A 69 1.11 11.58 -9.47
C ALA A 69 1.48 10.79 -10.73
N LEU A 70 0.65 9.82 -11.11
CA LEU A 70 0.85 8.98 -12.27
C LEU A 70 0.73 9.79 -13.57
N GLU A 71 -0.30 10.63 -13.67
CA GLU A 71 -0.50 11.56 -14.80
C GLU A 71 0.69 12.53 -14.95
N LYS A 72 1.15 13.12 -13.85
CA LYS A 72 2.32 14.01 -13.87
C LYS A 72 3.54 13.31 -14.46
N VAL A 73 3.88 12.12 -13.94
CA VAL A 73 5.03 11.35 -14.43
C VAL A 73 4.83 10.92 -15.88
N ARG A 74 3.66 10.42 -16.23
CA ARG A 74 3.31 10.02 -17.60
C ARG A 74 3.50 11.16 -18.61
N ASN A 75 2.96 12.34 -18.30
CA ASN A 75 3.00 13.48 -19.23
C ASN A 75 4.43 13.96 -19.48
N VAL A 76 5.26 14.03 -18.44
CA VAL A 76 6.69 14.37 -18.58
C VAL A 76 7.44 13.35 -19.44
N LEU A 77 7.20 12.05 -19.20
CA LEU A 77 7.86 10.98 -19.96
C LEU A 77 7.40 10.93 -21.42
N ILE A 78 6.11 11.13 -21.71
CA ILE A 78 5.59 11.19 -23.08
C ILE A 78 6.24 12.35 -23.86
N LEU A 79 6.31 13.55 -23.25
CA LEU A 79 6.96 14.70 -23.89
C LEU A 79 8.44 14.42 -24.17
N ALA A 80 9.16 13.88 -23.19
CA ALA A 80 10.56 13.54 -23.34
C ALA A 80 10.81 12.46 -24.40
N GLU A 81 9.89 11.50 -24.57
CA GLU A 81 9.96 10.50 -25.66
C GLU A 81 9.77 11.14 -27.03
N GLN A 82 8.80 12.05 -27.19
CA GLN A 82 8.57 12.81 -28.43
C GLN A 82 9.80 13.63 -28.81
N GLU A 83 10.49 14.18 -27.82
CA GLU A 83 11.74 14.96 -27.99
C GLU A 83 13.00 14.08 -28.09
N LYS A 84 12.86 12.74 -28.04
CA LYS A 84 13.97 11.77 -28.06
C LYS A 84 14.99 11.99 -26.94
N ARG A 85 14.54 12.41 -25.79
CA ARG A 85 15.35 12.69 -24.59
C ARG A 85 15.41 11.56 -23.57
N LEU A 86 14.68 10.45 -23.78
CA LEU A 86 14.70 9.34 -22.84
C LEU A 86 15.92 8.44 -23.03
N THR A 87 16.50 8.00 -21.92
CA THR A 87 17.42 6.86 -21.92
C THR A 87 16.64 5.55 -22.12
N VAL A 88 17.33 4.43 -22.34
CA VAL A 88 16.69 3.10 -22.32
C VAL A 88 15.89 2.88 -21.04
N LYS A 89 16.43 3.29 -19.86
CA LYS A 89 15.71 3.21 -18.59
C LYS A 89 14.51 4.14 -18.51
N GLY A 90 14.59 5.29 -19.16
CA GLY A 90 13.44 6.20 -19.28
C GLY A 90 12.31 5.60 -20.11
N GLN A 91 12.63 4.91 -21.22
CA GLN A 91 11.65 4.21 -22.06
C GLN A 91 10.99 3.03 -21.32
N GLU A 92 11.78 2.22 -20.61
CA GLU A 92 11.26 1.15 -19.74
C GLU A 92 10.31 1.71 -18.66
N LEU A 93 10.66 2.86 -18.07
CA LEU A 93 9.83 3.56 -17.09
C LEU A 93 8.53 4.05 -17.73
N LEU A 94 8.58 4.67 -18.92
CA LEU A 94 7.39 5.10 -19.66
C LEU A 94 6.44 3.92 -19.92
N ALA A 95 6.96 2.81 -20.45
CA ALA A 95 6.16 1.61 -20.67
C ALA A 95 5.52 1.07 -19.38
N THR A 96 6.23 1.13 -18.26
CA THR A 96 5.71 0.73 -16.95
C THR A 96 4.60 1.67 -16.49
N VAL A 97 4.80 2.98 -16.61
CA VAL A 97 3.82 4.00 -16.20
C VAL A 97 2.54 3.91 -17.03
N LEU A 98 2.64 3.61 -18.34
CA LEU A 98 1.46 3.39 -19.20
C LEU A 98 0.66 2.18 -18.74
N ARG A 99 1.30 1.05 -18.49
CA ARG A 99 0.63 -0.15 -17.94
C ARG A 99 -0.03 0.10 -16.59
N LEU A 100 0.64 0.85 -15.69
CA LEU A 100 0.06 1.22 -14.41
C LEU A 100 -1.15 2.15 -14.57
N SER A 101 -1.13 3.04 -15.55
CA SER A 101 -2.27 3.92 -15.83
C SER A 101 -3.51 3.13 -16.22
N GLU A 102 -3.35 2.11 -17.07
CA GLU A 102 -4.45 1.21 -17.46
C GLU A 102 -4.93 0.36 -16.27
N ALA A 103 -4.00 -0.25 -15.52
CA ALA A 103 -4.32 -1.12 -14.40
C ALA A 103 -5.00 -0.40 -13.22
N PHE A 104 -4.75 0.90 -13.04
CA PHE A 104 -5.31 1.69 -11.94
C PHE A 104 -6.61 2.42 -12.33
N GLU A 105 -6.97 2.41 -13.60
CA GLU A 105 -8.19 3.07 -14.06
C GLU A 105 -9.43 2.46 -13.40
N GLY A 106 -10.29 3.32 -12.85
CA GLY A 106 -11.47 2.90 -12.11
C GLY A 106 -11.23 2.33 -10.71
N GLN A 107 -9.96 2.14 -10.29
CA GLN A 107 -9.62 1.54 -8.99
C GLN A 107 -9.19 2.56 -7.91
N TRP A 108 -9.38 3.86 -8.16
CA TRP A 108 -8.87 4.91 -7.29
C TRP A 108 -9.39 4.82 -5.85
N GLY A 109 -8.47 4.48 -4.94
CA GLY A 109 -8.75 4.39 -3.51
C GLY A 109 -9.40 3.10 -3.05
N GLU A 110 -9.69 2.17 -3.97
CA GLU A 110 -10.28 0.87 -3.65
C GLU A 110 -9.28 -0.05 -2.93
N LEU A 111 -9.80 -0.99 -2.15
CA LEU A 111 -9.01 -2.03 -1.50
C LEU A 111 -8.41 -2.94 -2.57
N SER A 112 -7.12 -3.25 -2.46
CA SER A 112 -6.48 -4.22 -3.36
C SER A 112 -6.67 -5.66 -2.87
N ALA A 113 -6.46 -6.65 -3.76
CA ALA A 113 -6.45 -8.06 -3.39
C ALA A 113 -5.46 -8.38 -2.27
N VAL A 114 -4.30 -7.70 -2.27
CA VAL A 114 -3.33 -7.81 -1.17
C VAL A 114 -3.92 -7.31 0.13
N GLY A 115 -4.59 -6.16 0.11
CA GLY A 115 -5.23 -5.60 1.30
C GLY A 115 -6.35 -6.48 1.85
N GLU A 116 -7.08 -7.15 0.98
CA GLU A 116 -8.06 -8.16 1.37
C GLU A 116 -7.40 -9.34 2.09
N GLN A 117 -6.31 -9.87 1.51
CA GLN A 117 -5.53 -10.96 2.13
C GLN A 117 -4.89 -10.55 3.45
N GLU A 118 -4.39 -9.31 3.56
CA GLU A 118 -3.86 -8.76 4.82
C GLU A 118 -4.90 -8.82 5.93
N GLN A 119 -6.13 -8.38 5.66
CA GLN A 119 -7.22 -8.36 6.64
C GLN A 119 -7.65 -9.78 7.04
N LYS A 120 -7.83 -10.69 6.07
CA LYS A 120 -8.11 -12.11 6.35
C LYS A 120 -7.02 -12.73 7.23
N GLY A 121 -5.76 -12.51 6.89
CA GLY A 121 -4.65 -13.04 7.66
C GLY A 121 -4.52 -12.45 9.08
N ILE A 122 -4.93 -11.19 9.31
CA ILE A 122 -4.99 -10.61 10.65
C ILE A 122 -6.06 -11.31 11.47
N ALA A 123 -7.26 -11.53 10.90
CA ALA A 123 -8.36 -12.24 11.53
C ALA A 123 -8.00 -13.68 11.91
N GLU A 124 -7.42 -14.42 10.98
CA GLU A 124 -6.96 -15.81 11.20
C GLU A 124 -5.95 -15.88 12.36
N ARG A 125 -4.98 -14.98 12.39
CA ARG A 125 -3.99 -14.93 13.48
C ARG A 125 -4.60 -14.55 14.82
N MET A 126 -5.62 -13.71 14.83
CA MET A 126 -6.33 -13.32 16.05
C MET A 126 -7.06 -14.53 16.68
N LEU A 127 -7.78 -15.29 15.86
CA LEU A 127 -8.45 -16.54 16.30
C LEU A 127 -7.45 -17.57 16.83
N LEU A 128 -6.34 -17.77 16.11
CA LEU A 128 -5.30 -18.73 16.52
C LEU A 128 -4.57 -18.31 17.81
N ARG A 129 -4.45 -17.01 18.06
CA ARG A 129 -3.72 -16.48 19.23
C ARG A 129 -4.54 -16.41 20.49
N TYR A 130 -5.85 -16.26 20.36
CA TYR A 130 -6.78 -16.06 21.46
C TYR A 130 -8.01 -16.97 21.36
N PRO A 131 -7.81 -18.29 21.23
CA PRO A 131 -8.93 -19.23 21.05
C PRO A 131 -9.92 -19.20 22.21
N GLU A 132 -9.47 -18.81 23.41
CA GLU A 132 -10.30 -18.75 24.62
C GLU A 132 -11.44 -17.72 24.53
N ILE A 133 -11.28 -16.71 23.66
CA ILE A 133 -12.29 -15.64 23.46
C ILE A 133 -13.34 -16.07 22.43
N PHE A 134 -12.94 -16.90 21.47
CA PHE A 134 -13.79 -17.31 20.34
C PHE A 134 -14.41 -18.70 20.57
N VAL A 135 -15.12 -18.84 21.67
CA VAL A 135 -15.82 -20.09 22.03
C VAL A 135 -17.34 -19.90 22.02
N ASP A 136 -18.07 -20.98 21.83
CA ASP A 136 -19.52 -21.07 22.04
C ASP A 136 -20.33 -19.91 21.43
N SER A 137 -20.24 -19.71 20.12
CA SER A 137 -20.95 -18.64 19.40
C SER A 137 -20.57 -17.23 19.89
N ALA A 138 -19.27 -16.98 20.03
CA ALA A 138 -18.77 -15.68 20.45
C ALA A 138 -19.33 -14.55 19.58
N ARG A 139 -19.66 -13.43 20.24
CA ARG A 139 -20.29 -12.28 19.58
C ARG A 139 -19.24 -11.28 19.15
N ILE A 140 -19.29 -10.91 17.87
CA ILE A 140 -18.42 -9.91 17.27
C ILE A 140 -19.27 -8.71 16.84
N GLU A 141 -18.94 -7.53 17.33
CA GLU A 141 -19.49 -6.28 16.83
C GLU A 141 -18.41 -5.55 16.03
N ALA A 142 -18.62 -5.37 14.72
CA ALA A 142 -17.69 -4.73 13.82
C ALA A 142 -18.29 -3.44 13.25
N ILE A 143 -17.52 -2.36 13.31
CA ILE A 143 -17.92 -1.07 12.77
C ILE A 143 -16.87 -0.54 11.79
N ALA A 144 -17.31 0.10 10.71
CA ALA A 144 -16.44 0.78 9.75
C ALA A 144 -16.89 2.22 9.51
N SER A 145 -15.96 3.07 9.08
CA SER A 145 -16.32 4.36 8.51
C SER A 145 -17.07 4.16 7.17
N TYR A 146 -17.71 5.21 6.68
CA TYR A 146 -18.46 5.17 5.40
C TYR A 146 -17.57 5.01 4.15
N ILE A 147 -16.25 5.02 4.29
CA ILE A 147 -15.30 4.94 3.16
C ILE A 147 -15.29 3.51 2.59
N PRO A 148 -15.50 3.30 1.26
CA PRO A 148 -15.64 1.97 0.66
C PRO A 148 -14.53 1.00 1.06
N ARG A 149 -13.26 1.36 0.92
CA ARG A 149 -12.13 0.50 1.32
C ARG A 149 -12.11 0.09 2.80
N CYS A 150 -12.70 0.92 3.70
CA CYS A 150 -12.80 0.58 5.12
C CYS A 150 -13.88 -0.47 5.34
N ILE A 151 -14.98 -0.37 4.59
CA ILE A 151 -16.06 -1.36 4.60
C ILE A 151 -15.54 -2.68 4.03
N SER A 152 -14.90 -2.65 2.86
CA SER A 152 -14.30 -3.86 2.26
C SER A 152 -13.24 -4.50 3.16
N SER A 153 -12.46 -3.70 3.89
CA SER A 153 -11.47 -4.22 4.85
C SER A 153 -12.14 -4.89 6.04
N MET A 154 -13.22 -4.34 6.57
CA MET A 154 -14.03 -4.96 7.61
C MET A 154 -14.62 -6.28 7.12
N ASP A 155 -15.23 -6.29 5.92
CA ASP A 155 -15.81 -7.49 5.33
C ASP A 155 -14.76 -8.59 5.09
N ALA A 156 -13.57 -8.23 4.61
CA ALA A 156 -12.47 -9.17 4.43
C ALA A 156 -11.98 -9.75 5.78
N PHE A 157 -11.85 -8.92 6.80
CA PHE A 157 -11.48 -9.35 8.15
C PHE A 157 -12.51 -10.34 8.71
N LEU A 158 -13.79 -10.01 8.65
CA LEU A 158 -14.88 -10.86 9.11
C LEU A 158 -14.98 -12.17 8.34
N SER A 159 -14.80 -12.12 7.00
CA SER A 159 -14.74 -13.33 6.16
C SER A 159 -13.57 -14.26 6.57
N GLY A 160 -12.43 -13.70 6.98
CA GLY A 160 -11.32 -14.49 7.54
C GLY A 160 -11.68 -15.17 8.84
N MET A 161 -12.49 -14.53 9.70
CA MET A 161 -13.01 -15.14 10.93
C MET A 161 -14.03 -16.24 10.64
N GLU A 162 -15.06 -15.94 9.84
CA GLU A 162 -16.14 -16.89 9.50
C GLU A 162 -15.62 -18.16 8.83
N LYS A 163 -14.55 -18.05 8.04
CA LYS A 163 -13.90 -19.20 7.40
C LYS A 163 -13.28 -20.16 8.41
N GLN A 164 -12.78 -19.65 9.53
CA GLN A 164 -12.17 -20.46 10.60
C GLN A 164 -13.21 -21.00 11.57
N ASP A 165 -14.24 -20.22 11.87
CA ASP A 165 -15.32 -20.58 12.78
C ASP A 165 -16.66 -20.01 12.30
N SER A 166 -17.51 -20.86 11.75
CA SER A 166 -18.84 -20.50 11.26
C SER A 166 -19.89 -20.35 12.37
N SER A 167 -19.56 -20.65 13.62
CA SER A 167 -20.47 -20.50 14.77
C SER A 167 -20.51 -19.06 15.32
N LEU A 168 -19.58 -18.21 14.90
CA LEU A 168 -19.48 -16.82 15.33
C LEU A 168 -20.74 -16.00 15.01
N VAL A 169 -21.22 -15.25 15.98
CA VAL A 169 -22.38 -14.34 15.80
C VAL A 169 -21.85 -12.94 15.46
N ILE A 170 -21.91 -12.59 14.17
CA ILE A 170 -21.33 -11.34 13.69
C ILE A 170 -22.42 -10.31 13.43
N LYS A 171 -22.27 -9.14 14.08
CA LYS A 171 -23.03 -7.92 13.79
C LYS A 171 -22.10 -6.88 13.19
N LYS A 172 -22.36 -6.46 11.95
CA LYS A 172 -21.57 -5.43 11.27
C LYS A 172 -22.38 -4.19 10.94
N SER A 173 -21.73 -3.03 10.98
CA SER A 173 -22.33 -1.75 10.62
C SER A 173 -21.28 -0.79 10.07
N ALA A 174 -21.70 0.11 9.18
CA ALA A 174 -20.82 1.13 8.62
C ALA A 174 -21.58 2.44 8.40
N GLY A 175 -20.89 3.58 8.45
CA GLY A 175 -21.51 4.84 8.15
C GLY A 175 -20.85 6.05 8.79
N LYS A 176 -21.41 7.23 8.46
CA LYS A 176 -20.93 8.53 8.96
C LYS A 176 -21.11 8.71 10.47
N GLN A 177 -22.06 8.02 11.07
CA GLN A 177 -22.31 8.04 12.53
C GLN A 177 -21.09 7.58 13.34
N TYR A 178 -20.21 6.80 12.74
CA TYR A 178 -18.98 6.34 13.39
C TYR A 178 -17.77 7.29 13.20
N ASN A 179 -17.93 8.39 12.45
CA ASN A 179 -16.85 9.34 12.23
C ASN A 179 -16.25 9.93 13.52
N PRO A 180 -17.01 10.26 14.57
CA PRO A 180 -16.42 10.75 15.82
C PRO A 180 -15.40 9.80 16.45
N LEU A 181 -15.57 8.48 16.25
CA LEU A 181 -14.63 7.45 16.72
C LEU A 181 -13.54 7.14 15.69
N LEU A 182 -13.94 6.88 14.44
CA LEU A 182 -13.04 6.32 13.41
C LEU A 182 -12.33 7.38 12.57
N ARG A 183 -12.83 8.61 12.56
CA ARG A 183 -12.30 9.74 11.79
C ARG A 183 -12.18 11.01 12.64
N PHE A 184 -11.89 10.88 13.92
CA PHE A 184 -11.75 12.02 14.83
C PHE A 184 -10.74 13.07 14.32
N PHE A 185 -9.73 12.63 13.57
CA PHE A 185 -8.69 13.48 12.98
C PHE A 185 -9.24 14.48 11.95
N ASP A 186 -10.41 14.24 11.36
CA ASP A 186 -11.07 15.19 10.46
C ASP A 186 -11.89 16.24 11.24
N LEU A 187 -12.24 15.93 12.49
CA LEU A 187 -13.11 16.75 13.35
C LEU A 187 -12.34 17.51 14.42
N ASN A 188 -11.16 17.05 14.78
CA ASN A 188 -10.33 17.67 15.81
C ASN A 188 -9.60 18.91 15.24
N LYS A 189 -10.12 20.08 15.50
CA LYS A 189 -9.56 21.35 14.96
C LYS A 189 -8.06 21.57 15.26
N PRO A 190 -7.56 21.33 16.49
CA PRO A 190 -6.12 21.42 16.76
C PRO A 190 -5.29 20.45 15.91
N TYR A 191 -5.75 19.23 15.70
CA TYR A 191 -5.05 18.25 14.87
C TYR A 191 -5.06 18.64 13.38
N VAL A 192 -6.20 19.13 12.88
CA VAL A 192 -6.31 19.64 11.50
C VAL A 192 -5.35 20.81 11.30
N TYR A 193 -5.29 21.75 12.24
CA TYR A 193 -4.34 22.87 12.20
C TYR A 193 -2.89 22.36 12.19
N TYR A 194 -2.51 21.46 13.10
CA TYR A 194 -1.18 20.85 13.13
C TYR A 194 -0.81 20.20 11.80
N LYS A 195 -1.73 19.44 11.23
CA LYS A 195 -1.53 18.72 9.97
C LYS A 195 -1.34 19.65 8.77
N GLU A 196 -2.09 20.76 8.71
CA GLU A 196 -2.16 21.64 7.53
C GLU A 196 -1.28 22.89 7.66
N LYS A 197 -0.99 23.34 8.87
CA LYS A 197 -0.30 24.60 9.18
C LYS A 197 0.71 24.48 10.33
N GLY A 198 1.05 23.27 10.74
CA GLY A 198 2.02 23.06 11.83
C GLY A 198 3.44 23.47 11.43
N ASP A 199 4.23 23.92 12.39
CA ASP A 199 5.61 24.40 12.20
C ASP A 199 6.54 23.33 11.58
N TRP A 200 6.19 22.05 11.73
CA TRP A 200 6.93 20.95 11.14
C TRP A 200 6.94 20.97 9.60
N ILE A 201 5.98 21.66 8.95
CA ILE A 201 5.87 21.70 7.48
C ILE A 201 7.08 22.40 6.88
N SER A 202 7.43 23.58 7.38
CA SER A 202 8.60 24.33 6.90
C SER A 202 9.91 23.59 7.17
N LEU A 203 10.02 22.92 8.32
CA LEU A 203 11.17 22.08 8.66
C LEU A 203 11.28 20.89 7.71
N TYR A 204 10.16 20.24 7.40
CA TYR A 204 10.12 19.15 6.44
C TYR A 204 10.48 19.59 5.02
N GLU A 205 9.97 20.73 4.57
CA GLU A 205 10.30 21.30 3.26
C GLU A 205 11.79 21.64 3.16
N SER A 206 12.36 22.27 4.18
CA SER A 206 13.80 22.55 4.27
C SER A 206 14.62 21.26 4.25
N PHE A 207 14.22 20.24 5.02
CA PHE A 207 14.86 18.93 5.00
C PHE A 207 14.83 18.29 3.61
N VAL A 208 13.67 18.31 2.95
CA VAL A 208 13.52 17.77 1.58
C VAL A 208 14.44 18.53 0.62
N GLN A 209 14.53 19.84 0.73
CA GLN A 209 15.41 20.66 -0.11
C GLN A 209 16.89 20.33 0.10
N ASP A 210 17.30 20.13 1.34
CA ASP A 210 18.70 19.87 1.68
C ASP A 210 19.14 18.42 1.39
N LYS A 211 18.28 17.43 1.65
CA LYS A 211 18.65 16.00 1.62
C LYS A 211 18.30 15.28 0.34
N ILE A 212 17.34 15.76 -0.45
CA ILE A 212 16.93 15.04 -1.67
C ILE A 212 17.67 15.59 -2.88
N VAL A 213 18.55 14.77 -3.43
CA VAL A 213 19.31 15.04 -4.65
C VAL A 213 18.60 14.39 -5.84
N PHE A 214 18.04 15.20 -6.74
CA PHE A 214 17.28 14.71 -7.91
C PHE A 214 18.15 14.32 -9.09
N THR A 215 19.30 14.96 -9.22
CA THR A 215 20.19 14.81 -10.39
C THR A 215 20.51 13.36 -10.75
N PRO A 216 20.82 12.45 -9.84
CA PRO A 216 21.10 11.05 -10.20
C PRO A 216 19.89 10.35 -10.82
N VAL A 217 18.67 10.64 -10.32
CA VAL A 217 17.43 10.07 -10.87
C VAL A 217 17.18 10.63 -12.27
N MET A 218 17.30 11.95 -12.45
CA MET A 218 17.10 12.61 -13.74
C MET A 218 18.08 12.09 -14.78
N LYS A 219 19.37 12.01 -14.49
CA LYS A 219 20.40 11.47 -15.39
C LYS A 219 20.18 10.00 -15.80
N ARG A 220 19.49 9.23 -14.95
CA ARG A 220 19.17 7.84 -15.27
C ARG A 220 18.00 7.70 -16.22
N ILE A 221 17.09 8.67 -16.23
CA ILE A 221 15.86 8.66 -17.02
C ILE A 221 16.01 9.45 -18.32
N PHE A 222 16.73 10.59 -18.26
CA PHE A 222 16.84 11.53 -19.37
C PHE A 222 18.27 11.63 -19.89
N LEU A 223 18.44 11.65 -21.22
CA LEU A 223 19.74 11.87 -21.91
C LEU A 223 20.22 13.31 -21.76
N THR A 224 19.29 14.26 -21.85
CA THR A 224 19.55 15.70 -21.75
C THR A 224 18.50 16.34 -20.85
N SER A 225 18.87 17.42 -20.18
CA SER A 225 17.91 18.29 -19.51
C SER A 225 17.00 18.94 -20.54
N GLY A 226 15.70 18.95 -20.30
CA GLY A 226 14.74 19.77 -21.04
C GLY A 226 14.70 21.20 -20.48
N GLN A 227 13.59 21.86 -20.74
CA GLN A 227 13.32 23.21 -20.21
C GLN A 227 12.75 23.20 -18.78
N GLU A 228 12.71 22.01 -18.13
CA GLU A 228 12.13 21.85 -16.80
C GLU A 228 12.92 22.66 -15.76
N THR A 229 12.21 23.43 -14.97
CA THR A 229 12.73 24.13 -13.80
C THR A 229 13.17 23.15 -12.71
N GLU A 230 13.99 23.57 -11.77
CA GLU A 230 14.38 22.73 -10.62
C GLU A 230 13.17 22.30 -9.78
N GLN A 231 12.13 23.12 -9.71
CA GLN A 231 10.90 22.80 -9.03
C GLN A 231 10.14 21.67 -9.75
N GLU A 232 10.02 21.71 -11.08
CA GLU A 232 9.37 20.67 -11.89
C GLU A 232 10.13 19.34 -11.81
N LYS A 233 11.45 19.36 -11.85
CA LYS A 233 12.29 18.16 -11.65
C LYS A 233 12.03 17.54 -10.27
N ARG A 234 11.97 18.36 -9.22
CA ARG A 234 11.64 17.94 -7.87
C ARG A 234 10.27 17.28 -7.82
N GLU A 235 9.26 17.93 -8.35
CA GLU A 235 7.89 17.43 -8.36
C GLU A 235 7.75 16.12 -9.15
N PHE A 236 8.47 15.98 -10.27
CA PHE A 236 8.54 14.73 -11.03
C PHE A 236 9.13 13.60 -10.18
N VAL A 237 10.28 13.80 -9.55
CA VAL A 237 10.94 12.77 -8.75
C VAL A 237 10.12 12.39 -7.51
N MET A 238 9.49 13.37 -6.85
CA MET A 238 8.60 13.12 -5.72
C MET A 238 7.33 12.36 -6.14
N ALA A 239 6.76 12.67 -7.29
CA ALA A 239 5.65 11.93 -7.86
C ALA A 239 6.05 10.48 -8.20
N LEU A 240 7.21 10.29 -8.82
CA LEU A 240 7.77 8.98 -9.13
C LEU A 240 8.00 8.15 -7.85
N PHE A 241 8.60 8.74 -6.81
CA PHE A 241 8.75 8.08 -5.50
C PHE A 241 7.39 7.69 -4.90
N SER A 242 6.40 8.59 -4.97
CA SER A 242 5.04 8.31 -4.47
C SER A 242 4.38 7.13 -5.20
N ILE A 243 4.63 6.96 -6.49
CA ILE A 243 4.13 5.82 -7.27
C ILE A 243 4.88 4.55 -6.85
N ALA A 244 6.22 4.58 -6.86
CA ALA A 244 7.06 3.43 -6.53
C ALA A 244 6.76 2.87 -5.13
N ALA A 245 6.56 3.74 -4.13
CA ALA A 245 6.19 3.34 -2.78
C ALA A 245 4.81 2.66 -2.68
N LYS A 246 3.95 2.80 -3.69
CA LYS A 246 2.59 2.23 -3.70
C LYS A 246 2.43 0.99 -4.58
N ILE A 247 3.34 0.78 -5.54
CA ILE A 247 3.27 -0.38 -6.47
C ILE A 247 3.25 -1.70 -5.70
N GLY A 248 4.09 -1.87 -4.69
CA GLY A 248 4.13 -3.09 -3.87
C GLY A 248 2.84 -3.41 -3.11
N ARG A 249 1.90 -2.46 -3.01
CA ARG A 249 0.59 -2.64 -2.36
C ARG A 249 -0.52 -2.99 -3.33
N ALA A 250 -0.42 -2.55 -4.57
CA ALA A 250 -1.47 -2.78 -5.56
C ALA A 250 -1.33 -4.15 -6.24
N HIS A 251 -0.13 -4.76 -6.26
CA HIS A 251 0.26 -5.94 -7.05
C HIS A 251 -0.37 -5.93 -8.44
N VAL A 252 0.29 -5.22 -9.34
CA VAL A 252 -0.01 -5.25 -10.76
C VAL A 252 1.00 -6.15 -11.45
#